data_ff60b66daf4681b01382d931848ae430
#
_entry.id   ff60b66daf4681b01382d931848ae430
#
_cell.length_a   1.000
_cell.length_b   1.000
_cell.length_c   1.000
_cell.angle_alpha   90.00
_cell.angle_beta   90.00
_cell.angle_gamma   90.00
#
_symmetry.space_group_name_H-M   'P 1'
#
loop_
_entity.id
_entity.type
_entity.pdbx_description
1 polymer ?
#
loop_
_entity_poly.entity_id
_entity_poly.type
_entity_poly.pdbx_seq_one_letter_code
_entity_poly.pdbx_strand_id
1 'polypeptide(L)'
;MVYANKVSTVSSTYANEITTEEYGEGLHNLLRARQNDLLGIVNGISYIDWDPNTDQSIYQNYTAKTVHKKKAENKKKLQEELGLEVNADKMMIGIVSRLTDQKGFDLVAYKIEELCNGGCQVVVLGTGDEKYENLFRHYAWKYPDRFSAQIYFSNDMARKIYAASDAFLMPSRFEPCGLSQLISMRYGTVPIVRETGGLKDTVIPYNEYTGEGTGFSFANYNADEMINIIWYAMQIYYDRKDEWKKIVDNGMAVDYSWNVSADKYIHLYQELTGIYDLPEKKKPARKTAAKTTKKQEKKETFEDSIKADAEAAAKAAADGAKEPEIVEVKNPFEEKNCLLYTSDAADEL
;
A
#
# COMPACT_ATOMS: atom_id res chain seq x y z
N MET A 1 -11.98 24.24 -3.04
CA MET A 1 -11.22 24.54 -1.81
C MET A 1 -11.67 25.84 -1.12
N VAL A 2 -11.86 26.96 -1.84
CA VAL A 2 -12.17 28.28 -1.22
C VAL A 2 -13.46 28.26 -0.39
N TYR A 3 -14.50 27.59 -0.84
CA TYR A 3 -15.83 27.56 -0.22
C TYR A 3 -16.12 26.30 0.61
N ALA A 4 -15.18 25.36 0.67
CA ALA A 4 -15.38 24.15 1.47
C ALA A 4 -15.23 24.45 2.97
N ASN A 5 -16.02 23.83 3.82
CA ASN A 5 -15.91 23.96 5.27
C ASN A 5 -14.60 23.35 5.78
N LYS A 6 -14.25 22.18 5.26
CA LYS A 6 -12.99 21.47 5.53
C LYS A 6 -12.35 20.99 4.22
N VAL A 7 -11.05 20.88 4.23
CA VAL A 7 -10.25 20.30 3.15
C VAL A 7 -9.51 19.11 3.75
N SER A 8 -9.59 17.95 3.11
CA SER A 8 -8.88 16.77 3.59
C SER A 8 -7.88 16.25 2.57
N THR A 9 -6.80 15.69 3.08
CA THR A 9 -5.84 14.89 2.32
C THR A 9 -5.55 13.58 3.06
N VAL A 10 -4.67 12.76 2.54
CA VAL A 10 -4.52 11.36 2.96
C VAL A 10 -3.40 11.12 3.98
N SER A 11 -2.86 12.19 4.58
CA SER A 11 -1.83 12.09 5.63
C SER A 11 -1.70 13.43 6.35
N SER A 12 -1.46 13.41 7.67
CA SER A 12 -1.23 14.61 8.47
C SER A 12 0.10 15.30 8.10
N THR A 13 1.14 14.52 7.87
CA THR A 13 2.43 15.02 7.40
C THR A 13 2.29 15.62 6.01
N TYR A 14 1.60 14.93 5.08
CA TYR A 14 1.37 15.45 3.74
C TYR A 14 0.52 16.73 3.74
N ALA A 15 -0.48 16.83 4.63
CA ALA A 15 -1.24 18.07 4.80
C ALA A 15 -0.33 19.28 5.12
N ASN A 16 0.73 19.08 5.88
CA ASN A 16 1.73 20.11 6.15
C ASN A 16 2.66 20.33 4.95
N GLU A 17 3.14 19.27 4.31
CA GLU A 17 4.03 19.32 3.14
C GLU A 17 3.43 20.15 2.00
N ILE A 18 2.16 19.92 1.64
CA ILE A 18 1.48 20.65 0.55
C ILE A 18 1.22 22.15 0.84
N THR A 19 1.46 22.61 2.06
CA THR A 19 1.46 24.05 2.38
C THR A 19 2.78 24.71 2.03
N THR A 20 3.79 23.96 1.61
CA THR A 20 5.10 24.46 1.19
C THR A 20 5.17 24.66 -0.32
N GLU A 21 6.10 25.47 -0.78
CA GLU A 21 6.31 25.73 -2.21
C GLU A 21 6.77 24.46 -2.94
N GLU A 22 7.56 23.62 -2.27
CA GLU A 22 8.14 22.40 -2.81
C GLU A 22 7.09 21.34 -3.17
N TYR A 23 6.05 21.16 -2.33
CA TYR A 23 5.05 20.10 -2.50
C TYR A 23 3.65 20.61 -2.82
N GLY A 24 3.43 21.92 -2.85
CA GLY A 24 2.10 22.51 -3.00
C GLY A 24 1.62 22.70 -4.42
N GLU A 25 2.44 22.37 -5.44
CA GLU A 25 2.10 22.43 -6.87
C GLU A 25 1.40 23.75 -7.26
N GLY A 26 1.88 24.87 -6.73
CA GLY A 26 1.30 26.21 -6.92
C GLY A 26 0.07 26.53 -6.07
N LEU A 27 -0.46 25.57 -5.31
CA LEU A 27 -1.60 25.76 -4.39
C LEU A 27 -1.19 26.05 -2.95
N HIS A 28 0.10 26.03 -2.62
CA HIS A 28 0.63 26.15 -1.26
C HIS A 28 0.13 27.39 -0.50
N ASN A 29 0.00 28.54 -1.16
CA ASN A 29 -0.50 29.75 -0.53
C ASN A 29 -1.98 29.64 -0.12
N LEU A 30 -2.82 29.02 -0.98
CA LEU A 30 -4.21 28.75 -0.67
C LEU A 30 -4.34 27.73 0.47
N LEU A 31 -3.58 26.67 0.41
CA LEU A 31 -3.57 25.60 1.43
C LEU A 31 -3.08 26.15 2.77
N ARG A 32 -2.04 27.00 2.78
CA ARG A 32 -1.55 27.69 3.97
C ARG A 32 -2.60 28.63 4.57
N ALA A 33 -3.33 29.37 3.74
CA ALA A 33 -4.43 30.21 4.21
C ALA A 33 -5.59 29.41 4.82
N ARG A 34 -5.71 28.14 4.45
CA ARG A 34 -6.74 27.20 4.94
C ARG A 34 -6.18 26.13 5.88
N GLN A 35 -4.98 26.31 6.44
CA GLN A 35 -4.30 25.27 7.25
C GLN A 35 -5.13 24.83 8.47
N ASN A 36 -5.96 25.70 9.06
CA ASN A 36 -6.83 25.35 10.18
C ASN A 36 -8.04 24.48 9.79
N ASP A 37 -8.32 24.42 8.50
CA ASP A 37 -9.39 23.60 7.93
C ASP A 37 -8.85 22.42 7.12
N LEU A 38 -7.54 22.35 6.96
CA LEU A 38 -6.85 21.28 6.26
C LEU A 38 -6.50 20.17 7.24
N LEU A 39 -6.92 18.95 6.94
CA LEU A 39 -6.66 17.78 7.78
C LEU A 39 -6.19 16.59 6.95
N GLY A 40 -5.38 15.72 7.57
CA GLY A 40 -4.90 14.49 6.99
C GLY A 40 -5.58 13.28 7.62
N ILE A 41 -6.15 12.39 6.79
CA ILE A 41 -6.72 11.11 7.22
C ILE A 41 -6.07 10.02 6.38
N VAL A 42 -5.22 9.21 7.00
CA VAL A 42 -4.53 8.11 6.33
C VAL A 42 -5.56 7.10 5.80
N ASN A 43 -5.38 6.64 4.56
CA ASN A 43 -6.20 5.60 3.96
C ASN A 43 -6.00 4.26 4.69
N GLY A 44 -7.02 3.42 4.69
CA GLY A 44 -6.89 2.05 5.15
C GLY A 44 -6.57 1.09 3.99
N ILE A 45 -6.28 -0.15 4.34
CA ILE A 45 -6.23 -1.27 3.39
C ILE A 45 -7.37 -2.25 3.64
N SER A 46 -7.78 -2.98 2.59
CA SER A 46 -8.78 -4.04 2.72
C SER A 46 -8.17 -5.29 3.36
N TYR A 47 -8.60 -5.63 4.58
CA TYR A 47 -8.16 -6.86 5.27
C TYR A 47 -8.84 -8.13 4.72
N ILE A 48 -9.73 -7.99 3.73
CA ILE A 48 -10.26 -9.12 2.97
C ILE A 48 -9.30 -9.46 1.84
N ASP A 49 -8.80 -8.42 1.14
CA ASP A 49 -7.93 -8.59 -0.03
C ASP A 49 -6.45 -8.79 0.37
N TRP A 50 -6.03 -8.17 1.49
CA TRP A 50 -4.65 -8.22 1.99
C TRP A 50 -4.58 -9.00 3.32
N ASP A 51 -4.81 -10.31 3.25
CA ASP A 51 -4.69 -11.20 4.40
C ASP A 51 -3.80 -12.41 4.10
N PRO A 52 -2.58 -12.48 4.66
CA PRO A 52 -1.67 -13.60 4.42
C PRO A 52 -2.24 -14.96 4.86
N ASN A 53 -3.32 -14.97 5.67
CA ASN A 53 -3.97 -16.22 6.07
C ASN A 53 -4.86 -16.82 4.98
N THR A 54 -5.42 -16.00 4.10
CA THR A 54 -6.40 -16.43 3.08
C THR A 54 -5.96 -16.14 1.65
N ASP A 55 -4.86 -15.42 1.46
CA ASP A 55 -4.32 -15.05 0.16
C ASP A 55 -3.94 -16.28 -0.67
N GLN A 56 -4.56 -16.43 -1.84
CA GLN A 56 -4.36 -17.57 -2.73
C GLN A 56 -3.13 -17.42 -3.63
N SER A 57 -2.55 -16.22 -3.72
CA SER A 57 -1.40 -15.92 -4.58
C SER A 57 -0.06 -16.23 -3.91
N ILE A 58 -0.02 -16.40 -2.58
CA ILE A 58 1.22 -16.71 -1.86
C ILE A 58 1.43 -18.21 -1.72
N TYR A 59 2.68 -18.65 -1.58
CA TYR A 59 3.01 -20.08 -1.56
C TYR A 59 2.58 -20.79 -0.28
N GLN A 60 2.66 -20.11 0.87
CA GLN A 60 2.30 -20.64 2.17
C GLN A 60 1.52 -19.60 2.97
N ASN A 61 0.28 -19.87 3.31
CA ASN A 61 -0.53 -19.03 4.16
C ASN A 61 -0.06 -19.05 5.62
N TYR A 62 -0.16 -17.89 6.28
CA TYR A 62 0.23 -17.70 7.68
C TYR A 62 -0.60 -16.62 8.37
N THR A 63 -0.51 -16.58 9.69
CA THR A 63 -1.11 -15.55 10.56
C THR A 63 0.01 -14.87 11.35
N ALA A 64 -0.30 -13.79 12.06
CA ALA A 64 0.65 -13.16 12.99
C ALA A 64 1.26 -14.16 13.99
N LYS A 65 0.49 -15.17 14.43
CA LYS A 65 1.00 -16.22 15.36
C LYS A 65 1.96 -17.22 14.70
N THR A 66 1.96 -17.33 13.39
CA THR A 66 2.74 -18.35 12.66
C THR A 66 3.74 -17.75 11.67
N VAL A 67 3.81 -16.41 11.56
CA VAL A 67 4.66 -15.69 10.62
C VAL A 67 6.12 -16.13 10.70
N HIS A 68 6.71 -16.17 11.89
CA HIS A 68 8.13 -16.52 12.10
C HIS A 68 8.49 -17.96 11.68
N LYS A 69 7.51 -18.84 11.52
CA LYS A 69 7.72 -20.22 11.06
C LYS A 69 7.41 -20.41 9.59
N LYS A 70 6.34 -19.77 9.09
CA LYS A 70 5.78 -20.06 7.78
C LYS A 70 6.21 -19.08 6.69
N LYS A 71 6.59 -17.84 7.05
CA LYS A 71 7.04 -16.84 6.07
C LYS A 71 8.31 -17.28 5.35
N ALA A 72 9.19 -18.05 6.01
CA ALA A 72 10.41 -18.58 5.43
C ALA A 72 10.16 -19.47 4.18
N GLU A 73 9.02 -20.19 4.12
CA GLU A 73 8.67 -20.98 2.95
C GLU A 73 8.32 -20.09 1.75
N ASN A 74 7.62 -18.96 1.97
CA ASN A 74 7.38 -18.00 0.90
C ASN A 74 8.68 -17.44 0.34
N LYS A 75 9.65 -17.10 1.20
CA LYS A 75 10.96 -16.61 0.80
C LYS A 75 11.70 -17.64 -0.04
N LYS A 76 11.79 -18.87 0.42
CA LYS A 76 12.43 -19.97 -0.29
C LYS A 76 11.82 -20.17 -1.68
N LYS A 77 10.49 -20.21 -1.76
CA LYS A 77 9.77 -20.43 -3.02
C LYS A 77 9.96 -19.27 -4.00
N LEU A 78 9.99 -18.02 -3.50
CA LEU A 78 10.27 -16.88 -4.35
C LEU A 78 11.72 -16.88 -4.84
N GLN A 79 12.70 -17.25 -4.01
CA GLN A 79 14.09 -17.41 -4.43
C GLN A 79 14.21 -18.46 -5.54
N GLU A 80 13.53 -19.62 -5.40
CA GLU A 80 13.47 -20.67 -6.43
C GLU A 80 12.84 -20.17 -7.74
N GLU A 81 11.69 -19.48 -7.66
CA GLU A 81 10.97 -18.96 -8.84
C GLU A 81 11.78 -17.91 -9.61
N LEU A 82 12.50 -17.05 -8.88
CA LEU A 82 13.27 -15.94 -9.47
C LEU A 82 14.72 -16.31 -9.82
N GLY A 83 15.16 -17.53 -9.54
CA GLY A 83 16.53 -17.98 -9.80
C GLY A 83 17.58 -17.35 -8.88
N LEU A 84 17.17 -16.82 -7.72
CA LEU A 84 18.07 -16.29 -6.71
C LEU A 84 18.73 -17.43 -5.91
N GLU A 85 19.84 -17.13 -5.22
CA GLU A 85 20.42 -18.08 -4.25
C GLU A 85 19.37 -18.43 -3.18
N VAL A 86 19.07 -19.73 -3.05
CA VAL A 86 18.15 -20.20 -2.01
C VAL A 86 18.86 -20.20 -0.66
N ASN A 87 18.61 -19.16 0.12
CA ASN A 87 19.27 -18.95 1.41
C ASN A 87 18.28 -18.26 2.38
N ALA A 88 17.85 -19.03 3.39
CA ALA A 88 16.87 -18.53 4.38
C ALA A 88 17.42 -17.41 5.25
N ASP A 89 18.74 -17.42 5.51
CA ASP A 89 19.39 -16.45 6.40
C ASP A 89 19.73 -15.12 5.69
N LYS A 90 19.83 -15.11 4.35
CA LYS A 90 20.15 -13.89 3.61
C LYS A 90 18.93 -12.95 3.57
N MET A 91 19.06 -11.71 4.07
CA MET A 91 17.98 -10.74 4.06
C MET A 91 17.47 -10.48 2.63
N MET A 92 16.16 -10.53 2.43
CA MET A 92 15.53 -10.18 1.17
C MET A 92 14.80 -8.84 1.30
N ILE A 93 15.13 -7.88 0.43
CA ILE A 93 14.52 -6.55 0.36
C ILE A 93 13.60 -6.53 -0.87
N GLY A 94 12.30 -6.35 -0.66
CA GLY A 94 11.30 -6.17 -1.72
C GLY A 94 11.08 -4.71 -2.06
N ILE A 95 10.84 -4.44 -3.34
CA ILE A 95 10.43 -3.13 -3.87
C ILE A 95 9.32 -3.38 -4.88
N VAL A 96 8.14 -2.82 -4.65
CA VAL A 96 7.00 -2.90 -5.58
C VAL A 96 6.49 -1.48 -5.80
N SER A 97 6.73 -0.92 -6.98
CA SER A 97 6.38 0.48 -7.25
C SER A 97 6.49 0.84 -8.73
N ARG A 98 5.93 1.97 -9.13
CA ARG A 98 6.29 2.64 -10.39
C ARG A 98 7.75 3.09 -10.34
N LEU A 99 8.52 2.79 -11.36
CA LEU A 99 9.97 3.08 -11.42
C LEU A 99 10.22 4.53 -11.87
N THR A 100 10.02 5.49 -10.96
CA THR A 100 10.12 6.94 -11.25
C THR A 100 10.97 7.67 -10.20
N ASP A 101 11.41 8.90 -10.53
CA ASP A 101 12.14 9.76 -9.59
C ASP A 101 11.32 10.07 -8.33
N GLN A 102 9.99 10.17 -8.45
CA GLN A 102 9.09 10.36 -7.31
C GLN A 102 9.24 9.26 -6.26
N LYS A 103 9.43 8.03 -6.68
CA LYS A 103 9.56 6.86 -5.80
C LYS A 103 10.99 6.65 -5.29
N GLY A 104 11.91 7.57 -5.57
CA GLY A 104 13.28 7.58 -5.04
C GLY A 104 14.22 6.61 -5.74
N PHE A 105 13.91 6.22 -6.97
CA PHE A 105 14.78 5.29 -7.70
C PHE A 105 16.10 5.89 -8.16
N ASP A 106 16.26 7.21 -8.19
CA ASP A 106 17.53 7.89 -8.33
C ASP A 106 18.47 7.60 -7.14
N LEU A 107 17.96 7.57 -5.90
CA LEU A 107 18.75 7.19 -4.73
C LEU A 107 19.16 5.71 -4.80
N VAL A 108 18.22 4.83 -5.18
CA VAL A 108 18.51 3.39 -5.36
C VAL A 108 19.54 3.19 -6.47
N ALA A 109 19.39 3.87 -7.60
CA ALA A 109 20.32 3.79 -8.72
C ALA A 109 21.74 4.23 -8.33
N TYR A 110 21.85 5.30 -7.55
CA TYR A 110 23.15 5.79 -7.06
C TYR A 110 23.87 4.79 -6.14
N LYS A 111 23.12 4.01 -5.34
CA LYS A 111 23.66 3.04 -4.37
C LYS A 111 23.48 1.57 -4.77
N ILE A 112 23.04 1.30 -5.98
CA ILE A 112 22.68 -0.06 -6.40
C ILE A 112 23.86 -1.05 -6.34
N GLU A 113 25.08 -0.59 -6.67
CA GLU A 113 26.28 -1.42 -6.60
C GLU A 113 26.61 -1.80 -5.15
N GLU A 114 26.52 -0.83 -4.22
CA GLU A 114 26.70 -1.08 -2.79
C GLU A 114 25.63 -2.05 -2.27
N LEU A 115 24.38 -1.83 -2.67
CA LEU A 115 23.25 -2.66 -2.26
C LEU A 115 23.42 -4.12 -2.73
N CYS A 116 23.83 -4.33 -3.98
CA CYS A 116 24.09 -5.67 -4.54
C CYS A 116 25.26 -6.37 -3.84
N ASN A 117 26.27 -5.64 -3.38
CA ASN A 117 27.45 -6.19 -2.70
C ASN A 117 27.27 -6.27 -1.16
N GLY A 118 26.18 -5.73 -0.61
CA GLY A 118 25.96 -5.60 0.83
C GLY A 118 25.53 -6.87 1.55
N GLY A 119 25.41 -8.00 0.86
CA GLY A 119 25.07 -9.28 1.50
C GLY A 119 23.57 -9.54 1.66
N CYS A 120 22.71 -8.75 1.01
CA CYS A 120 21.27 -8.99 0.92
C CYS A 120 20.85 -9.44 -0.50
N GLN A 121 19.60 -9.83 -0.63
CA GLN A 121 18.93 -10.01 -1.91
C GLN A 121 17.93 -8.87 -2.13
N VAL A 122 17.78 -8.45 -3.38
CA VAL A 122 16.83 -7.40 -3.77
C VAL A 122 15.91 -7.90 -4.86
N VAL A 123 14.61 -7.73 -4.68
CA VAL A 123 13.59 -8.06 -5.67
C VAL A 123 12.81 -6.80 -6.01
N VAL A 124 12.89 -6.35 -7.26
CA VAL A 124 12.17 -5.18 -7.77
C VAL A 124 11.04 -5.63 -8.68
N LEU A 125 9.82 -5.15 -8.44
CA LEU A 125 8.67 -5.33 -9.33
C LEU A 125 8.11 -3.97 -9.70
N GLY A 126 7.95 -3.72 -11.00
CA GLY A 126 7.30 -2.51 -11.50
C GLY A 126 7.73 -2.12 -12.89
N THR A 127 7.06 -1.11 -13.43
CA THR A 127 7.39 -0.45 -14.69
C THR A 127 7.48 1.06 -14.49
N GLY A 128 8.11 1.78 -15.40
CA GLY A 128 8.21 3.24 -15.29
C GLY A 128 9.19 3.85 -16.29
N ASP A 129 10.08 4.70 -15.80
CA ASP A 129 11.09 5.35 -16.64
C ASP A 129 12.08 4.33 -17.19
N GLU A 130 12.31 4.35 -18.49
CA GLU A 130 13.17 3.41 -19.21
C GLU A 130 14.61 3.37 -18.61
N LYS A 131 15.09 4.48 -18.10
CA LYS A 131 16.41 4.56 -17.44
C LYS A 131 16.51 3.60 -16.24
N TYR A 132 15.45 3.47 -15.43
CA TYR A 132 15.42 2.57 -14.27
C TYR A 132 15.14 1.13 -14.69
N GLU A 133 14.25 0.91 -15.66
CA GLU A 133 13.98 -0.43 -16.16
C GLU A 133 15.27 -1.06 -16.74
N ASN A 134 16.01 -0.32 -17.57
CA ASN A 134 17.24 -0.81 -18.16
C ASN A 134 18.36 -1.00 -17.12
N LEU A 135 18.45 -0.09 -16.15
CA LEU A 135 19.40 -0.22 -15.04
C LEU A 135 19.15 -1.52 -14.26
N PHE A 136 17.90 -1.77 -13.85
CA PHE A 136 17.57 -2.95 -13.06
C PHE A 136 17.72 -4.26 -13.84
N ARG A 137 17.36 -4.28 -15.13
CA ARG A 137 17.67 -5.43 -16.00
C ARG A 137 19.19 -5.70 -16.08
N HIS A 138 20.01 -4.65 -16.19
CA HIS A 138 21.46 -4.78 -16.16
C HIS A 138 21.98 -5.39 -14.85
N TYR A 139 21.49 -4.91 -13.70
CA TYR A 139 21.93 -5.42 -12.40
C TYR A 139 21.41 -6.83 -12.11
N ALA A 140 20.25 -7.19 -12.59
CA ALA A 140 19.74 -8.57 -12.54
C ALA A 140 20.61 -9.53 -13.38
N TRP A 141 21.10 -9.07 -14.55
CA TRP A 141 22.05 -9.84 -15.34
C TRP A 141 23.43 -9.93 -14.66
N LYS A 142 23.91 -8.84 -14.06
CA LYS A 142 25.21 -8.76 -13.40
C LYS A 142 25.27 -9.58 -12.09
N TYR A 143 24.19 -9.62 -11.35
CA TYR A 143 24.09 -10.25 -10.03
C TYR A 143 22.88 -11.21 -9.94
N PRO A 144 22.83 -12.26 -10.79
CA PRO A 144 21.63 -13.11 -10.93
C PRO A 144 21.27 -13.88 -9.66
N ASP A 145 22.23 -14.11 -8.75
CA ASP A 145 22.06 -14.82 -7.49
C ASP A 145 21.45 -13.95 -6.36
N ARG A 146 21.44 -12.63 -6.53
CA ARG A 146 21.09 -11.70 -5.45
C ARG A 146 20.22 -10.52 -5.85
N PHE A 147 20.04 -10.24 -7.14
CA PHE A 147 19.21 -9.15 -7.63
C PHE A 147 18.25 -9.65 -8.71
N SER A 148 16.94 -9.44 -8.51
CA SER A 148 15.91 -9.80 -9.48
C SER A 148 15.09 -8.59 -9.87
N ALA A 149 14.93 -8.36 -11.19
CA ALA A 149 14.15 -7.27 -11.76
C ALA A 149 12.96 -7.84 -12.55
N GLN A 150 11.78 -7.66 -12.02
CA GLN A 150 10.50 -8.06 -12.60
C GLN A 150 9.85 -6.81 -13.23
N ILE A 151 10.20 -6.54 -14.50
CA ILE A 151 9.81 -5.31 -15.19
C ILE A 151 8.47 -5.50 -15.90
N TYR A 152 7.43 -5.65 -15.10
CA TYR A 152 6.04 -5.77 -15.54
C TYR A 152 5.09 -5.48 -14.36
N PHE A 153 3.80 -5.36 -14.63
CA PHE A 153 2.77 -5.25 -13.61
C PHE A 153 2.18 -6.62 -13.26
N SER A 154 2.16 -6.97 -11.98
CA SER A 154 1.51 -8.20 -11.50
C SER A 154 1.12 -8.10 -10.03
N ASN A 155 -0.18 -8.20 -9.75
CA ASN A 155 -0.68 -8.28 -8.38
C ASN A 155 -0.22 -9.57 -7.67
N ASP A 156 -0.19 -10.69 -8.38
CA ASP A 156 0.23 -11.97 -7.79
C ASP A 156 1.72 -11.95 -7.40
N MET A 157 2.58 -11.40 -8.26
CA MET A 157 4.00 -11.24 -7.94
C MET A 157 4.20 -10.24 -6.80
N ALA A 158 3.44 -9.14 -6.73
CA ALA A 158 3.48 -8.21 -5.62
C ALA A 158 3.14 -8.89 -4.28
N ARG A 159 2.07 -9.70 -4.24
CA ARG A 159 1.69 -10.49 -3.06
C ARG A 159 2.78 -11.47 -2.64
N LYS A 160 3.40 -12.16 -3.58
CA LYS A 160 4.54 -13.05 -3.33
C LYS A 160 5.72 -12.29 -2.74
N ILE A 161 6.04 -11.09 -3.25
CA ILE A 161 7.11 -10.23 -2.75
C ILE A 161 6.80 -9.77 -1.31
N TYR A 162 5.58 -9.28 -1.03
CA TYR A 162 5.19 -8.91 0.34
C TYR A 162 5.30 -10.12 1.30
N ALA A 163 4.88 -11.30 0.86
CA ALA A 163 4.90 -12.50 1.71
C ALA A 163 6.32 -13.07 1.92
N ALA A 164 7.24 -12.88 0.98
CA ALA A 164 8.56 -13.49 0.98
C ALA A 164 9.65 -12.57 1.56
N SER A 165 9.58 -11.25 1.33
CA SER A 165 10.62 -10.31 1.73
C SER A 165 10.72 -10.16 3.26
N ASP A 166 11.92 -9.92 3.76
CA ASP A 166 12.16 -9.57 5.16
C ASP A 166 11.93 -8.08 5.38
N ALA A 167 12.41 -7.25 4.45
CA ALA A 167 12.21 -5.81 4.46
C ALA A 167 11.57 -5.31 3.15
N PHE A 168 10.97 -4.13 3.21
CA PHE A 168 10.33 -3.47 2.08
C PHE A 168 10.81 -2.02 1.96
N LEU A 169 11.45 -1.66 0.85
CA LEU A 169 12.08 -0.36 0.69
C LEU A 169 11.18 0.62 -0.05
N MET A 170 10.95 1.81 0.55
CA MET A 170 10.20 2.93 -0.03
C MET A 170 10.95 4.25 0.19
N PRO A 171 11.95 4.60 -0.64
CA PRO A 171 12.75 5.81 -0.47
C PRO A 171 12.12 7.04 -1.14
N SER A 172 10.79 7.12 -1.17
CA SER A 172 10.01 8.09 -1.95
C SER A 172 10.41 9.54 -1.66
N ARG A 173 10.50 10.34 -2.73
CA ARG A 173 10.72 11.79 -2.63
C ARG A 173 9.53 12.48 -1.98
N PHE A 174 8.34 12.06 -2.34
CA PHE A 174 7.09 12.40 -1.64
C PHE A 174 6.11 11.23 -1.78
N GLU A 175 5.30 11.01 -0.74
CA GLU A 175 4.35 9.92 -0.67
C GLU A 175 3.10 10.38 0.08
N PRO A 176 2.04 10.78 -0.62
CA PRO A 176 0.84 11.34 0.03
C PRO A 176 0.28 10.45 1.14
N CYS A 177 0.10 9.18 0.86
CA CYS A 177 -0.36 8.18 1.81
C CYS A 177 0.62 7.00 1.92
N GLY A 178 0.89 6.36 0.79
CA GLY A 178 1.54 5.06 0.72
C GLY A 178 0.61 3.95 1.22
N LEU A 179 0.42 2.92 0.42
CA LEU A 179 -0.31 1.72 0.82
C LEU A 179 0.65 0.53 1.00
N SER A 180 1.73 0.52 0.24
CA SER A 180 2.68 -0.60 0.21
C SER A 180 3.34 -0.86 1.57
N GLN A 181 3.63 0.17 2.38
CA GLN A 181 4.14 0.00 3.75
C GLN A 181 3.08 -0.60 4.69
N LEU A 182 1.79 -0.26 4.50
CA LEU A 182 0.69 -0.84 5.29
C LEU A 182 0.52 -2.32 4.95
N ILE A 183 0.56 -2.64 3.65
CA ILE A 183 0.48 -4.01 3.16
C ILE A 183 1.72 -4.81 3.62
N SER A 184 2.93 -4.24 3.50
CA SER A 184 4.14 -4.92 3.94
C SER A 184 4.08 -5.29 5.42
N MET A 185 3.68 -4.36 6.31
CA MET A 185 3.48 -4.63 7.74
C MET A 185 2.42 -5.71 7.96
N ARG A 186 1.30 -5.68 7.21
CA ARG A 186 0.26 -6.70 7.30
C ARG A 186 0.78 -8.11 6.95
N TYR A 187 1.76 -8.20 6.03
CA TYR A 187 2.43 -9.44 5.65
C TYR A 187 3.68 -9.75 6.50
N GLY A 188 3.94 -9.00 7.57
CA GLY A 188 5.10 -9.20 8.44
C GLY A 188 6.42 -8.90 7.74
N THR A 189 6.41 -7.99 6.79
CA THR A 189 7.58 -7.47 6.08
C THR A 189 7.87 -6.07 6.60
N VAL A 190 9.09 -5.84 7.08
CA VAL A 190 9.47 -4.63 7.80
C VAL A 190 9.73 -3.48 6.81
N PRO A 191 8.99 -2.36 6.86
CA PRO A 191 9.22 -1.24 5.97
C PRO A 191 10.50 -0.48 6.34
N ILE A 192 11.25 -0.06 5.30
CA ILE A 192 12.36 0.88 5.37
C ILE A 192 11.97 2.06 4.50
N VAL A 193 11.72 3.23 5.08
CA VAL A 193 11.06 4.32 4.37
C VAL A 193 11.78 5.65 4.56
N ARG A 194 11.57 6.59 3.62
CA ARG A 194 11.88 7.99 3.89
C ARG A 194 10.73 8.63 4.68
N GLU A 195 11.08 9.56 5.60
CA GLU A 195 10.11 10.30 6.41
C GLU A 195 9.42 11.39 5.59
N THR A 196 8.39 11.00 4.82
CA THR A 196 7.54 11.92 4.05
C THR A 196 6.10 11.44 4.07
N GLY A 197 5.15 12.36 4.06
CA GLY A 197 3.73 12.10 3.96
C GLY A 197 3.24 10.95 4.83
N GLY A 198 2.47 10.05 4.23
CA GLY A 198 1.91 8.91 4.94
C GLY A 198 2.94 7.88 5.42
N LEU A 199 4.13 7.83 4.84
CA LEU A 199 5.19 6.96 5.34
C LEU A 199 5.63 7.38 6.75
N LYS A 200 5.79 8.69 6.97
CA LYS A 200 6.11 9.24 8.30
C LYS A 200 4.99 9.04 9.30
N ASP A 201 3.74 9.12 8.85
CA ASP A 201 2.58 8.98 9.73
C ASP A 201 2.32 7.53 10.16
N THR A 202 2.82 6.54 9.40
CA THR A 202 2.44 5.13 9.57
C THR A 202 3.60 4.21 9.96
N VAL A 203 4.83 4.56 9.66
CA VAL A 203 6.01 3.77 10.05
C VAL A 203 6.67 4.40 11.26
N ILE A 204 6.61 3.72 12.41
CA ILE A 204 7.26 4.15 13.63
C ILE A 204 8.70 3.63 13.59
N PRO A 205 9.73 4.50 13.62
CA PRO A 205 11.11 4.08 13.60
C PRO A 205 11.45 3.18 14.79
N TYR A 206 12.21 2.11 14.53
CA TYR A 206 12.69 1.22 15.58
C TYR A 206 13.60 1.97 16.57
N ASN A 207 13.30 1.79 17.84
CA ASN A 207 14.08 2.32 18.96
C ASN A 207 14.71 1.16 19.74
N GLU A 208 16.03 1.04 19.66
CA GLU A 208 16.77 -0.06 20.30
C GLU A 208 16.73 -0.05 21.84
N TYR A 209 16.43 1.10 22.46
CA TYR A 209 16.37 1.23 23.91
C TYR A 209 15.01 0.80 24.47
N THR A 210 13.92 1.03 23.74
CA THR A 210 12.56 0.67 24.19
C THR A 210 12.06 -0.63 23.54
N GLY A 211 12.63 -1.02 22.39
CA GLY A 211 12.16 -2.13 21.56
C GLY A 211 10.85 -1.81 20.82
N GLU A 212 10.44 -0.54 20.81
CA GLU A 212 9.29 -0.06 20.05
C GLU A 212 9.69 0.21 18.60
N GLY A 213 8.70 0.24 17.72
CA GLY A 213 8.87 0.52 16.31
C GLY A 213 8.23 -0.54 15.41
N THR A 214 7.89 -0.14 14.19
CA THR A 214 7.26 -0.99 13.18
C THR A 214 8.11 -1.10 11.91
N GLY A 215 9.22 -0.35 11.84
CA GLY A 215 10.11 -0.31 10.69
C GLY A 215 11.32 0.59 10.92
N PHE A 216 11.94 1.01 9.85
CA PHE A 216 13.10 1.91 9.86
C PHE A 216 12.84 3.12 8.97
N SER A 217 13.40 4.28 9.33
CA SER A 217 13.23 5.50 8.54
C SER A 217 14.50 6.33 8.46
N PHE A 218 14.59 7.14 7.41
CA PHE A 218 15.61 8.17 7.23
C PHE A 218 14.94 9.49 6.83
N ALA A 219 15.53 10.62 7.23
CA ALA A 219 14.86 11.92 7.15
C ALA A 219 15.07 12.63 5.81
N ASN A 220 16.32 12.79 5.37
CA ASN A 220 16.65 13.59 4.21
C ASN A 220 16.57 12.76 2.92
N TYR A 221 16.18 13.41 1.81
CA TYR A 221 16.23 12.77 0.48
C TYR A 221 17.69 12.63 0.03
N ASN A 222 18.35 11.60 0.56
CA ASN A 222 19.80 11.39 0.45
C ASN A 222 20.13 9.90 0.36
N ALA A 223 20.94 9.52 -0.62
CA ALA A 223 21.29 8.12 -0.90
C ALA A 223 22.19 7.50 0.20
N ASP A 224 23.03 8.30 0.86
CA ASP A 224 23.89 7.81 1.95
C ASP A 224 23.04 7.55 3.21
N GLU A 225 22.05 8.39 3.51
CA GLU A 225 21.11 8.11 4.60
C GLU A 225 20.29 6.84 4.30
N MET A 226 19.79 6.70 3.08
CA MET A 226 19.05 5.50 2.66
C MET A 226 19.90 4.23 2.85
N ILE A 227 21.14 4.22 2.37
CA ILE A 227 21.96 3.00 2.47
C ILE A 227 22.37 2.73 3.92
N ASN A 228 22.66 3.75 4.72
CA ASN A 228 23.02 3.60 6.13
C ASN A 228 21.88 3.01 6.95
N ILE A 229 20.61 3.42 6.72
CA ILE A 229 19.48 2.84 7.43
C ILE A 229 19.21 1.39 6.97
N ILE A 230 19.48 1.05 5.71
CA ILE A 230 19.42 -0.33 5.23
C ILE A 230 20.48 -1.18 5.98
N TRP A 231 21.70 -0.70 6.10
CA TRP A 231 22.76 -1.41 6.86
C TRP A 231 22.42 -1.57 8.34
N TYR A 232 21.84 -0.56 8.96
CA TYR A 232 21.36 -0.67 10.35
C TYR A 232 20.24 -1.71 10.46
N ALA A 233 19.27 -1.71 9.57
CA ALA A 233 18.21 -2.72 9.53
C ALA A 233 18.79 -4.14 9.35
N MET A 234 19.79 -4.29 8.47
CA MET A 234 20.51 -5.56 8.28
C MET A 234 21.27 -5.99 9.53
N GLN A 235 21.91 -5.08 10.25
CA GLN A 235 22.57 -5.39 11.52
C GLN A 235 21.57 -5.94 12.53
N ILE A 236 20.39 -5.32 12.68
CA ILE A 236 19.34 -5.84 13.58
C ILE A 236 18.83 -7.21 13.09
N TYR A 237 18.65 -7.39 11.78
CA TYR A 237 18.21 -8.65 11.19
C TYR A 237 19.18 -9.81 11.46
N TYR A 238 20.49 -9.58 11.30
CA TYR A 238 21.50 -10.64 11.46
C TYR A 238 21.90 -10.87 12.91
N ASP A 239 22.12 -9.80 13.67
CA ASP A 239 22.75 -9.88 14.99
C ASP A 239 21.75 -9.90 16.14
N ARG A 240 20.51 -9.35 15.91
CA ARG A 240 19.49 -9.17 16.95
C ARG A 240 18.15 -9.78 16.53
N LYS A 241 18.16 -11.07 16.23
CA LYS A 241 16.99 -11.78 15.66
C LYS A 241 15.70 -11.67 16.48
N ASP A 242 15.79 -11.59 17.81
CA ASP A 242 14.59 -11.46 18.65
C ASP A 242 14.02 -10.04 18.62
N GLU A 243 14.85 -9.02 18.42
CA GLU A 243 14.40 -7.65 18.20
C GLU A 243 13.75 -7.50 16.83
N TRP A 244 14.35 -8.11 15.80
CA TRP A 244 13.71 -8.16 14.47
C TRP A 244 12.32 -8.79 14.51
N LYS A 245 12.15 -9.90 15.24
CA LYS A 245 10.82 -10.52 15.42
C LYS A 245 9.84 -9.58 16.11
N LYS A 246 10.27 -8.82 17.12
CA LYS A 246 9.40 -7.82 17.77
C LYS A 246 8.95 -6.73 16.81
N ILE A 247 9.83 -6.24 15.92
CA ILE A 247 9.49 -5.24 14.91
C ILE A 247 8.41 -5.81 13.96
N VAL A 248 8.58 -7.07 13.52
CA VAL A 248 7.58 -7.78 12.71
C VAL A 248 6.25 -7.90 13.44
N ASP A 249 6.27 -8.34 14.71
CA ASP A 249 5.06 -8.51 15.52
C ASP A 249 4.36 -7.16 15.76
N ASN A 250 5.12 -6.10 16.04
CA ASN A 250 4.60 -4.75 16.20
C ASN A 250 3.90 -4.28 14.92
N GLY A 251 4.53 -4.44 13.75
CA GLY A 251 3.95 -4.05 12.45
C GLY A 251 2.65 -4.80 12.16
N MET A 252 2.62 -6.12 12.39
CA MET A 252 1.42 -6.93 12.18
C MET A 252 0.28 -6.65 13.18
N ALA A 253 0.59 -6.06 14.34
CA ALA A 253 -0.39 -5.74 15.38
C ALA A 253 -1.13 -4.43 15.14
N VAL A 254 -0.59 -3.52 14.31
CA VAL A 254 -1.24 -2.24 14.00
C VAL A 254 -2.46 -2.48 13.11
N ASP A 255 -3.57 -1.83 13.44
CA ASP A 255 -4.78 -1.87 12.61
C ASP A 255 -4.79 -0.69 11.62
N TYR A 256 -4.51 -0.99 10.37
CA TYR A 256 -4.63 -0.08 9.23
C TYR A 256 -5.81 -0.46 8.32
N SER A 257 -6.84 -1.12 8.84
CA SER A 257 -8.06 -1.38 8.07
C SER A 257 -8.82 -0.10 7.73
N TRP A 258 -9.63 -0.16 6.69
CA TRP A 258 -10.56 0.93 6.35
C TRP A 258 -11.51 1.34 7.49
N ASN A 259 -11.75 0.46 8.47
CA ASN A 259 -12.59 0.81 9.62
C ASN A 259 -12.00 1.97 10.41
N VAL A 260 -10.68 1.95 10.65
CA VAL A 260 -9.98 3.03 11.38
C VAL A 260 -10.07 4.37 10.64
N SER A 261 -9.89 4.34 9.32
CA SER A 261 -10.02 5.56 8.49
C SER A 261 -11.46 6.03 8.44
N ALA A 262 -12.43 5.12 8.27
CA ALA A 262 -13.86 5.43 8.24
C ALA A 262 -14.32 6.11 9.54
N ASP A 263 -13.86 5.65 10.70
CA ASP A 263 -14.21 6.26 11.99
C ASP A 263 -13.72 7.72 12.06
N LYS A 264 -12.53 8.04 11.51
CA LYS A 264 -12.03 9.41 11.43
C LYS A 264 -12.89 10.29 10.51
N TYR A 265 -13.35 9.75 9.36
CA TYR A 265 -14.28 10.47 8.48
C TYR A 265 -15.65 10.66 9.12
N ILE A 266 -16.16 9.65 9.85
CA ILE A 266 -17.41 9.76 10.60
C ILE A 266 -17.30 10.89 11.62
N HIS A 267 -16.22 10.97 12.39
CA HIS A 267 -15.96 12.06 13.32
C HIS A 267 -15.98 13.42 12.64
N LEU A 268 -15.27 13.55 11.52
CA LEU A 268 -15.26 14.78 10.73
C LEU A 268 -16.68 15.20 10.29
N TYR A 269 -17.49 14.27 9.82
CA TYR A 269 -18.87 14.55 9.42
C TYR A 269 -19.75 14.92 10.61
N GLN A 270 -19.58 14.27 11.76
CA GLN A 270 -20.28 14.62 12.99
C GLN A 270 -19.96 16.07 13.42
N GLU A 271 -18.69 16.47 13.39
CA GLU A 271 -18.30 17.85 13.69
C GLU A 271 -18.92 18.87 12.72
N LEU A 272 -18.95 18.55 11.43
CA LEU A 272 -19.48 19.44 10.38
C LEU A 272 -21.00 19.58 10.43
N THR A 273 -21.71 18.53 10.79
CA THR A 273 -23.19 18.49 10.75
C THR A 273 -23.83 18.71 12.11
N GLY A 274 -23.09 18.53 13.19
CA GLY A 274 -23.63 18.49 14.56
C GLY A 274 -24.51 17.25 14.83
N ILE A 275 -24.49 16.25 13.95
CA ILE A 275 -25.30 15.02 14.06
C ILE A 275 -24.39 13.90 14.58
N TYR A 276 -24.59 13.50 15.84
CA TYR A 276 -23.78 12.46 16.49
C TYR A 276 -24.49 11.13 16.59
N ASP A 277 -25.82 11.09 16.47
CA ASP A 277 -26.61 9.86 16.47
C ASP A 277 -26.55 9.20 15.10
N LEU A 278 -25.65 8.25 14.95
CA LEU A 278 -25.63 7.39 13.76
C LEU A 278 -26.74 6.34 13.85
N PRO A 279 -27.48 6.05 12.77
CA PRO A 279 -28.42 4.96 12.77
C PRO A 279 -27.70 3.66 13.12
N GLU A 280 -28.24 2.90 14.09
CA GLU A 280 -27.68 1.60 14.50
C GLU A 280 -27.38 0.75 13.26
N LYS A 281 -26.13 0.29 13.12
CA LYS A 281 -25.78 -0.68 12.07
C LYS A 281 -26.66 -1.91 12.30
N LYS A 282 -27.70 -2.13 11.49
CA LYS A 282 -28.46 -3.37 11.49
C LYS A 282 -27.46 -4.51 11.34
N LYS A 283 -27.22 -5.28 12.40
CA LYS A 283 -26.40 -6.50 12.33
C LYS A 283 -26.93 -7.33 11.17
N PRO A 284 -26.07 -7.81 10.26
CA PRO A 284 -26.53 -8.67 9.18
C PRO A 284 -27.26 -9.85 9.82
N ALA A 285 -28.51 -10.06 9.40
CA ALA A 285 -29.35 -11.14 9.94
C ALA A 285 -28.57 -12.45 9.78
N ARG A 286 -28.25 -13.09 10.89
CA ARG A 286 -27.59 -14.41 10.92
C ARG A 286 -28.53 -15.36 10.20
N LYS A 287 -28.26 -15.68 8.92
CA LYS A 287 -29.01 -16.70 8.19
C LYS A 287 -28.80 -18.01 8.95
N THR A 288 -29.81 -18.42 9.71
CA THR A 288 -29.89 -19.76 10.27
C THR A 288 -29.82 -20.74 9.11
N ALA A 289 -28.82 -21.61 9.15
CA ALA A 289 -28.61 -22.62 8.14
C ALA A 289 -29.81 -23.58 8.15
N ALA A 290 -30.72 -23.37 7.22
CA ALA A 290 -31.70 -24.39 6.86
C ALA A 290 -30.95 -25.45 6.03
N LYS A 291 -30.97 -26.69 6.51
CA LYS A 291 -30.51 -27.85 5.77
C LYS A 291 -31.25 -27.90 4.44
N THR A 292 -30.59 -27.64 3.34
CA THR A 292 -31.13 -27.86 2.02
C THR A 292 -30.18 -28.76 1.23
N THR A 293 -30.77 -29.81 0.71
CA THR A 293 -30.24 -30.85 -0.17
C THR A 293 -29.43 -30.30 -1.35
N LYS A 294 -28.30 -30.95 -1.62
CA LYS A 294 -27.43 -30.72 -2.77
C LYS A 294 -28.20 -30.68 -4.11
N LYS A 295 -28.23 -29.51 -4.74
CA LYS A 295 -28.39 -29.37 -6.17
C LYS A 295 -27.13 -28.64 -6.67
N GLN A 296 -26.44 -29.23 -7.60
CA GLN A 296 -25.27 -28.64 -8.26
C GLN A 296 -25.73 -27.44 -9.08
N GLU A 297 -25.39 -26.22 -8.63
CA GLU A 297 -25.46 -25.03 -9.45
C GLU A 297 -24.06 -24.77 -10.06
N LYS A 298 -24.05 -24.60 -11.38
CA LYS A 298 -22.88 -24.16 -12.15
C LYS A 298 -22.46 -22.79 -11.61
N LYS A 299 -21.17 -22.63 -11.28
CA LYS A 299 -20.56 -21.33 -11.07
C LYS A 299 -20.51 -20.61 -12.41
N GLU A 300 -21.31 -19.55 -12.59
CA GLU A 300 -21.06 -18.54 -13.60
C GLU A 300 -19.78 -17.79 -13.25
N THR A 301 -18.88 -17.68 -14.20
CA THR A 301 -17.64 -16.92 -14.04
C THR A 301 -17.90 -15.44 -14.34
N PHE A 302 -17.07 -14.56 -13.79
CA PHE A 302 -17.13 -13.11 -14.04
C PHE A 302 -17.11 -12.76 -15.55
N GLU A 303 -16.46 -13.59 -16.36
CA GLU A 303 -16.47 -13.47 -17.83
C GLU A 303 -17.84 -13.72 -18.47
N ASP A 304 -18.65 -14.61 -17.88
CA ASP A 304 -20.01 -14.88 -18.37
C ASP A 304 -20.94 -13.71 -18.07
N SER A 305 -20.73 -13.01 -16.93
CA SER A 305 -21.47 -11.79 -16.59
C SER A 305 -21.14 -10.63 -17.56
N ILE A 306 -19.87 -10.41 -17.87
CA ILE A 306 -19.45 -9.37 -18.84
C ILE A 306 -19.99 -9.63 -20.24
N LYS A 307 -20.05 -10.89 -20.68
CA LYS A 307 -20.64 -11.25 -21.98
C LYS A 307 -22.14 -10.99 -22.02
N ALA A 308 -22.86 -11.33 -20.95
CA ALA A 308 -24.30 -11.09 -20.85
C ALA A 308 -24.63 -9.60 -20.91
N ASP A 309 -23.85 -8.74 -20.21
CA ASP A 309 -24.01 -7.30 -20.24
C ASP A 309 -23.67 -6.69 -21.60
N ALA A 310 -22.66 -7.21 -22.30
CA ALA A 310 -22.31 -6.78 -23.65
C ALA A 310 -23.35 -7.17 -24.68
N GLU A 311 -23.94 -8.36 -24.58
CA GLU A 311 -25.05 -8.80 -25.46
C GLU A 311 -26.33 -8.02 -25.20
N ALA A 312 -26.62 -7.67 -23.93
CA ALA A 312 -27.77 -6.83 -23.58
C ALA A 312 -27.62 -5.41 -24.13
N ALA A 313 -26.41 -4.82 -24.04
CA ALA A 313 -26.13 -3.50 -24.61
C ALA A 313 -26.21 -3.49 -26.13
N ALA A 314 -25.73 -4.53 -26.83
CA ALA A 314 -25.80 -4.67 -28.26
C ALA A 314 -27.25 -4.83 -28.76
N LYS A 315 -28.09 -5.53 -27.99
CA LYS A 315 -29.50 -5.71 -28.30
C LYS A 315 -30.32 -4.41 -28.11
N ALA A 316 -30.00 -3.65 -27.04
CA ALA A 316 -30.63 -2.33 -26.82
C ALA A 316 -30.28 -1.31 -27.92
N ALA A 317 -29.07 -1.37 -28.47
CA ALA A 317 -28.65 -0.52 -29.58
C ALA A 317 -29.32 -0.90 -30.93
N ALA A 318 -29.70 -2.17 -31.09
CA ALA A 318 -30.37 -2.66 -32.32
C ALA A 318 -31.88 -2.34 -32.36
N ASP A 319 -32.52 -2.16 -31.20
CA ASP A 319 -33.99 -1.94 -31.12
C ASP A 319 -34.41 -0.48 -31.19
N GLY A 320 -33.51 0.48 -31.55
CA GLY A 320 -33.88 1.86 -31.94
C GLY A 320 -34.63 2.65 -30.86
N ALA A 321 -34.37 2.41 -29.59
CA ALA A 321 -35.00 3.16 -28.50
C ALA A 321 -34.49 4.61 -28.47
N LYS A 322 -35.42 5.55 -28.48
CA LYS A 322 -35.19 7.00 -28.33
C LYS A 322 -34.42 7.26 -27.04
N GLU A 323 -33.51 8.25 -27.08
CA GLU A 323 -32.82 8.77 -25.92
C GLU A 323 -33.78 8.98 -24.73
N PRO A 324 -33.45 8.52 -23.53
CA PRO A 324 -34.26 8.77 -22.34
C PRO A 324 -34.22 10.27 -22.03
N GLU A 325 -35.40 10.91 -21.88
CA GLU A 325 -35.51 12.24 -21.28
C GLU A 325 -34.83 12.25 -19.91
N ILE A 326 -33.88 13.18 -19.73
CA ILE A 326 -33.23 13.43 -18.45
C ILE A 326 -34.27 14.00 -17.50
N VAL A 327 -34.83 13.17 -16.64
CA VAL A 327 -35.62 13.63 -15.50
C VAL A 327 -34.63 14.17 -14.46
N GLU A 328 -34.59 15.50 -14.32
CA GLU A 328 -33.88 16.14 -13.21
C GLU A 328 -34.47 15.66 -11.90
N VAL A 329 -33.77 14.72 -11.26
CA VAL A 329 -34.02 14.37 -9.86
C VAL A 329 -33.41 15.46 -9.00
N LYS A 330 -34.22 16.35 -8.43
CA LYS A 330 -33.76 17.36 -7.45
C LYS A 330 -33.08 16.64 -6.31
N ASN A 331 -31.78 16.89 -6.18
CA ASN A 331 -30.96 16.41 -5.09
C ASN A 331 -31.36 17.12 -3.78
N PRO A 332 -31.79 16.43 -2.73
CA PRO A 332 -32.18 17.05 -1.47
C PRO A 332 -31.02 17.69 -0.68
N PHE A 333 -29.80 17.69 -1.22
CA PHE A 333 -28.59 18.27 -0.60
C PHE A 333 -28.08 19.55 -1.28
N GLU A 334 -28.88 20.24 -2.07
CA GLU A 334 -28.44 21.44 -2.84
C GLU A 334 -28.11 22.68 -2.01
N GLU A 335 -28.23 22.67 -0.70
CA GLU A 335 -27.94 23.86 0.13
C GLU A 335 -26.64 23.84 0.95
N LYS A 336 -25.79 22.81 0.87
CA LYS A 336 -24.46 22.87 1.49
C LYS A 336 -23.43 22.20 0.58
N ASN A 337 -22.70 23.02 -0.19
CA ASN A 337 -21.59 22.59 -1.03
C ASN A 337 -20.48 21.89 -0.25
N CYS A 338 -20.53 20.57 -0.15
CA CYS A 338 -19.42 19.75 0.32
C CYS A 338 -18.76 19.09 -0.91
N LEU A 339 -17.69 19.69 -1.41
CA LEU A 339 -16.85 19.10 -2.44
C LEU A 339 -15.77 18.26 -1.80
N LEU A 340 -15.93 16.93 -1.84
CA LEU A 340 -14.88 15.96 -1.57
C LEU A 340 -14.05 15.78 -2.84
N TYR A 341 -12.80 16.22 -2.79
CA TYR A 341 -11.79 15.83 -3.77
C TYR A 341 -10.94 14.74 -3.12
N THR A 342 -11.13 13.51 -3.54
CA THR A 342 -10.20 12.41 -3.25
C THR A 342 -9.22 12.36 -4.41
N SER A 343 -7.99 12.87 -4.19
CA SER A 343 -6.91 12.64 -5.14
C SER A 343 -6.33 11.25 -4.93
N ASP A 344 -6.36 10.47 -5.99
CA ASP A 344 -5.43 9.39 -6.35
C ASP A 344 -5.27 8.18 -5.41
N ALA A 345 -6.36 7.43 -5.20
CA ALA A 345 -6.23 6.01 -4.87
C ALA A 345 -6.06 5.13 -6.14
N ALA A 346 -6.16 5.71 -7.35
CA ALA A 346 -6.11 4.96 -8.60
C ALA A 346 -4.69 4.75 -9.16
N ASP A 347 -3.67 5.44 -8.63
CA ASP A 347 -2.31 5.42 -9.19
C ASP A 347 -1.30 4.53 -8.40
N GLU A 348 -1.73 3.79 -7.39
CA GLU A 348 -0.83 2.97 -6.55
C GLU A 348 -0.96 1.45 -6.77
N LEU A 349 -1.50 1.02 -7.91
CA LEU A 349 -1.45 -0.39 -8.32
C LEU A 349 -0.58 -0.57 -9.56
#